data_aa9c9f9ba9f684fc38e9addfe6fccbd0
#
_entry.id   aa9c9f9ba9f684fc38e9addfe6fccbd0
#
_cell.length_a   1.000
_cell.length_b   1.000
_cell.length_c   1.000
_cell.angle_alpha   90.00
_cell.angle_beta   90.00
_cell.angle_gamma   90.00
#
_symmetry.space_group_name_H-M   'P 1'
#
loop_
_entity.id
_entity.type
_entity.pdbx_description
1 polymer ?
#
loop_
_entity_poly.entity_id
_entity_poly.type
_entity_poly.pdbx_seq_one_letter_code
_entity_poly.pdbx_strand_id
1 'polypeptide(L)'
;LGVNVLWLMPIQQQGSKNSVGSPYCIRDFKAVNSSYGTIDDLKSLVRKAHSMDMKVILDWIANHTSWDNVWIEQHPEWFTKDANGNIISPAGMGWNDVADLNFNSKELRTAMIDAMTFWIKEADIDGFRCDYADGVPADFWKDALDAVLALKSDAVLLAEGSELELLDCGFQMLYGWDFQSKLASVFSGRMDVSRLYDAHANEYKGLAEGKERLRFSTNHDKAMNESSPIT
;
A
#
# COMPACT_ATOMS: atom_id res chain seq x y z
N LEU A 1 -14.62 19.92 -5.77
CA LEU A 1 -14.73 18.48 -6.08
C LEU A 1 -14.94 17.61 -4.84
N GLY A 2 -14.75 18.15 -3.62
CA GLY A 2 -14.94 17.41 -2.37
C GLY A 2 -13.79 16.43 -2.03
N VAL A 3 -12.63 16.55 -2.68
CA VAL A 3 -11.44 15.75 -2.34
C VAL A 3 -10.89 16.21 -1.00
N ASN A 4 -10.67 15.28 -0.08
CA ASN A 4 -10.15 15.53 1.26
C ASN A 4 -8.93 14.68 1.63
N VAL A 5 -8.55 13.72 0.79
CA VAL A 5 -7.32 12.93 0.93
C VAL A 5 -6.60 12.87 -0.42
N LEU A 6 -5.30 13.13 -0.41
CA LEU A 6 -4.39 12.85 -1.51
C LEU A 6 -3.63 11.56 -1.20
N TRP A 7 -3.86 10.53 -1.99
CA TRP A 7 -3.04 9.33 -1.96
C TRP A 7 -1.99 9.44 -3.07
N LEU A 8 -0.73 9.55 -2.67
CA LEU A 8 0.41 9.55 -3.58
C LEU A 8 0.85 8.12 -3.85
N MET A 9 0.87 7.71 -5.11
CA MET A 9 1.54 6.47 -5.54
C MET A 9 3.00 6.49 -5.07
N PRO A 10 3.74 5.35 -5.10
CA PRO A 10 5.06 5.29 -4.48
C PRO A 10 5.97 6.43 -4.95
N ILE A 11 6.38 7.25 -3.99
CA ILE A 11 7.29 8.39 -4.21
C ILE A 11 8.74 8.06 -3.84
N GLN A 12 8.95 6.89 -3.24
CA GLN A 12 10.26 6.45 -2.79
C GLN A 12 11.20 6.22 -3.99
N GLN A 13 12.50 6.22 -3.71
CA GLN A 13 13.50 5.95 -4.75
C GLN A 13 13.27 4.59 -5.37
N GLN A 14 13.03 4.59 -6.69
CA GLN A 14 12.79 3.39 -7.47
C GLN A 14 14.10 2.70 -7.83
N GLY A 15 14.09 1.35 -7.86
CA GLY A 15 15.18 0.54 -8.35
C GLY A 15 15.17 0.37 -9.87
N SER A 16 16.31 -0.05 -10.39
CA SER A 16 16.53 -0.22 -11.82
C SER A 16 16.89 -1.64 -12.22
N LYS A 17 17.44 -2.44 -11.30
CA LYS A 17 17.88 -3.80 -11.59
C LYS A 17 16.68 -4.73 -11.77
N ASN A 18 16.60 -5.40 -12.92
CA ASN A 18 15.51 -6.27 -13.35
C ASN A 18 14.13 -5.59 -13.36
N SER A 19 14.10 -4.25 -13.26
CA SER A 19 12.87 -3.48 -13.17
C SER A 19 12.16 -3.40 -14.52
N VAL A 20 10.84 -3.51 -14.48
CA VAL A 20 9.96 -3.22 -15.64
C VAL A 20 9.51 -1.75 -15.66
N GLY A 21 10.11 -0.90 -14.83
CA GLY A 21 9.75 0.52 -14.69
C GLY A 21 8.61 0.76 -13.69
N SER A 22 8.25 -0.25 -12.88
CA SER A 22 7.21 -0.13 -11.86
C SER A 22 7.67 0.76 -10.70
N PRO A 23 6.86 1.73 -10.25
CA PRO A 23 7.14 2.51 -9.05
C PRO A 23 7.08 1.67 -7.76
N TYR A 24 6.54 0.46 -7.82
CA TYR A 24 6.47 -0.48 -6.71
C TYR A 24 7.78 -1.22 -6.44
N CYS A 25 8.81 -1.03 -7.29
CA CYS A 25 10.15 -1.56 -7.07
C CYS A 25 10.99 -0.60 -6.23
N ILE A 26 10.83 -0.63 -4.91
CA ILE A 26 11.47 0.34 -3.99
C ILE A 26 12.96 0.00 -3.80
N ARG A 27 13.84 0.97 -4.08
CA ARG A 27 15.28 0.87 -3.84
C ARG A 27 15.67 1.38 -2.45
N ASP A 28 15.07 2.48 -2.00
CA ASP A 28 15.32 3.07 -0.69
C ASP A 28 14.00 3.59 -0.11
N PHE A 29 13.60 3.02 1.02
CA PHE A 29 12.34 3.34 1.70
C PHE A 29 12.30 4.75 2.31
N LYS A 30 13.45 5.40 2.51
CA LYS A 30 13.55 6.72 3.16
C LYS A 30 13.99 7.84 2.21
N ALA A 31 14.16 7.56 0.93
CA ALA A 31 14.56 8.54 -0.06
C ALA A 31 13.41 8.84 -1.03
N VAL A 32 13.19 10.11 -1.34
CA VAL A 32 12.29 10.53 -2.43
C VAL A 32 12.96 10.25 -3.78
N ASN A 33 12.21 9.75 -4.75
CA ASN A 33 12.68 9.63 -6.12
C ASN A 33 12.97 11.03 -6.68
N SER A 34 14.21 11.25 -7.10
CA SER A 34 14.68 12.56 -7.57
C SER A 34 13.93 13.09 -8.80
N SER A 35 13.21 12.21 -9.54
CA SER A 35 12.34 12.63 -10.65
C SER A 35 11.08 13.37 -10.16
N TYR A 36 10.70 13.20 -8.91
CA TYR A 36 9.53 13.85 -8.30
C TYR A 36 9.91 15.06 -7.43
N GLY A 37 11.21 15.23 -7.13
CA GLY A 37 11.71 16.31 -6.30
C GLY A 37 12.46 15.83 -5.07
N THR A 38 12.35 16.59 -4.00
CA THR A 38 13.05 16.37 -2.74
C THR A 38 12.07 16.13 -1.58
N ILE A 39 12.58 15.74 -0.43
CA ILE A 39 11.77 15.66 0.79
C ILE A 39 11.17 17.02 1.19
N ASP A 40 11.87 18.13 0.89
CA ASP A 40 11.36 19.47 1.18
C ASP A 40 10.22 19.87 0.25
N ASP A 41 10.22 19.38 -1.00
CA ASP A 41 9.09 19.53 -1.91
C ASP A 41 7.87 18.75 -1.38
N LEU A 42 8.06 17.50 -0.91
CA LEU A 42 7.00 16.74 -0.24
C LEU A 42 6.45 17.46 0.98
N LYS A 43 7.33 17.96 1.88
CA LYS A 43 6.93 18.75 3.05
C LYS A 43 6.12 19.99 2.65
N SER A 44 6.46 20.61 1.53
CA SER A 44 5.74 21.78 1.00
C SER A 44 4.36 21.40 0.48
N LEU A 45 4.25 20.26 -0.23
CA LEU A 45 2.97 19.71 -0.69
C LEU A 45 2.05 19.37 0.50
N VAL A 46 2.58 18.67 1.51
CA VAL A 46 1.81 18.28 2.70
C VAL A 46 1.29 19.52 3.43
N ARG A 47 2.15 20.51 3.72
CA ARG A 47 1.71 21.79 4.33
C ARG A 47 0.63 22.48 3.51
N LYS A 48 0.76 22.46 2.16
CA LYS A 48 -0.25 23.06 1.29
C LYS A 48 -1.58 22.32 1.35
N ALA A 49 -1.56 20.98 1.34
CA ALA A 49 -2.75 20.15 1.48
C ALA A 49 -3.44 20.41 2.83
N HIS A 50 -2.69 20.41 3.93
CA HIS A 50 -3.20 20.71 5.28
C HIS A 50 -3.86 22.10 5.35
N SER A 51 -3.28 23.12 4.67
CA SER A 51 -3.88 24.46 4.61
C SER A 51 -5.22 24.51 3.85
N MET A 52 -5.60 23.41 3.21
CA MET A 52 -6.86 23.22 2.46
C MET A 52 -7.73 22.14 3.08
N ASP A 53 -7.50 21.79 4.34
CA ASP A 53 -8.19 20.72 5.08
C ASP A 53 -8.13 19.35 4.37
N MET A 54 -7.01 19.08 3.68
CA MET A 54 -6.77 17.83 2.99
C MET A 54 -5.68 17.03 3.69
N LYS A 55 -5.85 15.71 3.79
CA LYS A 55 -4.84 14.77 4.27
C LYS A 55 -3.97 14.26 3.10
N VAL A 56 -2.74 13.85 3.41
CA VAL A 56 -1.82 13.23 2.44
C VAL A 56 -1.37 11.88 2.97
N ILE A 57 -1.61 10.81 2.20
CA ILE A 57 -1.13 9.47 2.51
C ILE A 57 -0.17 8.97 1.44
N LEU A 58 0.78 8.13 1.84
CA LEU A 58 1.72 7.50 0.92
C LEU A 58 1.33 6.05 0.63
N ASP A 59 1.60 5.62 -0.59
CA ASP A 59 1.62 4.20 -0.91
C ASP A 59 2.82 3.53 -0.23
N TRP A 60 2.60 2.38 0.41
CA TRP A 60 3.60 1.67 1.18
C TRP A 60 3.73 0.22 0.77
N ILE A 61 4.90 -0.16 0.29
CA ILE A 61 5.20 -1.48 -0.22
C ILE A 61 6.02 -2.25 0.81
N ALA A 62 5.35 -3.02 1.69
CA ALA A 62 6.03 -3.79 2.71
C ALA A 62 6.41 -5.20 2.26
N ASN A 63 5.72 -5.76 1.26
CA ASN A 63 5.89 -7.17 0.88
C ASN A 63 7.22 -7.45 0.17
N HIS A 64 7.74 -6.52 -0.62
CA HIS A 64 8.89 -6.74 -1.50
C HIS A 64 9.69 -5.47 -1.75
N THR A 65 10.84 -5.61 -2.41
CA THR A 65 11.71 -4.50 -2.81
C THR A 65 12.20 -4.66 -4.24
N SER A 66 12.89 -3.65 -4.79
CA SER A 66 13.69 -3.84 -6.01
C SER A 66 14.89 -4.76 -5.76
N TRP A 67 15.47 -5.33 -6.84
CA TRP A 67 16.67 -6.16 -6.80
C TRP A 67 17.97 -5.38 -6.51
N ASP A 68 17.94 -4.07 -6.50
CA ASP A 68 19.02 -3.17 -6.10
C ASP A 68 18.65 -2.33 -4.85
N ASN A 69 17.73 -2.84 -4.03
CA ASN A 69 17.42 -2.24 -2.74
C ASN A 69 18.68 -2.21 -1.86
N VAL A 70 18.86 -1.11 -1.14
CA VAL A 70 20.03 -0.90 -0.27
C VAL A 70 20.18 -1.96 0.81
N TRP A 71 19.10 -2.57 1.25
CA TRP A 71 19.12 -3.64 2.24
C TRP A 71 19.65 -4.98 1.69
N ILE A 72 19.61 -5.23 0.36
CA ILE A 72 20.16 -6.47 -0.22
C ILE A 72 21.67 -6.58 0.03
N GLU A 73 22.38 -5.45 -0.05
CA GLU A 73 23.84 -5.42 0.22
C GLU A 73 24.16 -5.41 1.71
N GLN A 74 23.34 -4.69 2.51
CA GLN A 74 23.60 -4.47 3.92
C GLN A 74 23.10 -5.64 4.79
N HIS A 75 21.97 -6.23 4.42
CA HIS A 75 21.20 -7.21 5.19
C HIS A 75 20.57 -8.29 4.31
N PRO A 76 21.38 -9.08 3.58
CA PRO A 76 20.84 -10.11 2.70
C PRO A 76 20.05 -11.21 3.43
N GLU A 77 20.17 -11.30 4.75
CA GLU A 77 19.40 -12.19 5.62
C GLU A 77 17.94 -11.72 5.83
N TRP A 78 17.62 -10.49 5.46
CA TRP A 78 16.26 -9.96 5.52
C TRP A 78 15.38 -10.38 4.36
N PHE A 79 15.95 -11.12 3.40
CA PHE A 79 15.25 -11.57 2.20
C PHE A 79 14.99 -13.06 2.22
N THR A 80 13.87 -13.47 1.64
CA THR A 80 13.54 -14.89 1.46
C THR A 80 14.51 -15.53 0.47
N LYS A 81 14.99 -16.71 0.81
CA LYS A 81 16.00 -17.45 0.03
C LYS A 81 15.50 -18.84 -0.35
N ASP A 82 15.95 -19.30 -1.51
CA ASP A 82 15.79 -20.69 -1.95
C ASP A 82 16.71 -21.65 -1.18
N ALA A 83 16.62 -22.96 -1.48
CA ALA A 83 17.44 -23.99 -0.85
C ALA A 83 18.95 -23.85 -1.16
N ASN A 84 19.32 -23.06 -2.17
CA ASN A 84 20.71 -22.78 -2.55
C ASN A 84 21.23 -21.47 -1.92
N GLY A 85 20.40 -20.77 -1.14
CA GLY A 85 20.74 -19.50 -0.50
C GLY A 85 20.58 -18.28 -1.38
N ASN A 86 20.00 -18.38 -2.56
CA ASN A 86 19.72 -17.23 -3.43
C ASN A 86 18.45 -16.51 -2.98
N ILE A 87 18.47 -15.18 -2.98
CA ILE A 87 17.28 -14.36 -2.78
C ILE A 87 16.28 -14.64 -3.91
N ILE A 88 15.01 -14.74 -3.58
CA ILE A 88 13.93 -15.06 -4.52
C ILE A 88 12.86 -13.95 -4.58
N SER A 89 12.04 -14.02 -5.62
CA SER A 89 10.81 -13.21 -5.74
C SER A 89 9.68 -13.81 -4.91
N PRO A 90 8.63 -13.04 -4.60
CA PRO A 90 7.44 -13.54 -3.91
C PRO A 90 6.86 -14.77 -4.60
N ALA A 91 6.74 -15.86 -3.85
CA ALA A 91 6.39 -17.18 -4.41
C ALA A 91 4.97 -17.16 -4.99
N GLY A 92 4.82 -17.73 -6.20
CA GLY A 92 3.52 -17.89 -6.85
C GLY A 92 2.93 -16.63 -7.48
N MET A 93 3.56 -15.46 -7.33
CA MET A 93 3.04 -14.18 -7.82
C MET A 93 3.45 -13.85 -9.25
N GLY A 94 4.54 -14.46 -9.74
CA GLY A 94 5.10 -14.14 -11.06
C GLY A 94 5.79 -12.78 -11.15
N TRP A 95 6.01 -12.10 -10.03
CA TRP A 95 6.67 -10.80 -9.93
C TRP A 95 8.19 -10.94 -9.92
N ASN A 96 8.78 -11.16 -11.09
CA ASN A 96 10.22 -11.43 -11.23
C ASN A 96 11.09 -10.18 -11.10
N ASP A 97 10.49 -9.02 -11.10
CA ASP A 97 11.13 -7.69 -11.01
C ASP A 97 11.38 -7.23 -9.57
N VAL A 98 10.94 -8.00 -8.56
CA VAL A 98 11.08 -7.67 -7.15
C VAL A 98 11.63 -8.84 -6.32
N ALA A 99 12.27 -8.51 -5.19
CA ALA A 99 12.82 -9.43 -4.21
C ALA A 99 11.92 -9.51 -2.97
N ASP A 100 11.66 -10.73 -2.50
CA ASP A 100 10.78 -11.02 -1.38
C ASP A 100 11.42 -10.74 -0.03
N LEU A 101 10.67 -10.12 0.88
CA LEU A 101 11.12 -9.81 2.24
C LEU A 101 10.74 -10.91 3.23
N ASN A 102 11.69 -11.30 4.09
CA ASN A 102 11.51 -12.35 5.09
C ASN A 102 11.10 -11.79 6.45
N PHE A 103 9.82 -11.68 6.72
CA PHE A 103 9.26 -11.18 7.98
C PHE A 103 9.50 -12.06 9.21
N ASN A 104 10.20 -13.20 9.08
CA ASN A 104 10.74 -13.90 10.25
C ASN A 104 11.93 -13.16 10.89
N SER A 105 12.60 -12.25 10.14
CA SER A 105 13.64 -11.38 10.69
C SER A 105 13.02 -10.26 11.55
N LYS A 106 13.40 -10.21 12.83
CA LYS A 106 12.98 -9.14 13.75
C LYS A 106 13.62 -7.81 13.39
N GLU A 107 14.84 -7.86 12.90
CA GLU A 107 15.60 -6.68 12.48
C GLU A 107 14.95 -6.03 11.25
N LEU A 108 14.52 -6.82 10.27
CA LEU A 108 13.72 -6.32 9.15
C LEU A 108 12.44 -5.64 9.63
N ARG A 109 11.67 -6.30 10.51
CA ARG A 109 10.44 -5.71 11.06
C ARG A 109 10.69 -4.36 11.70
N THR A 110 11.75 -4.25 12.51
CA THR A 110 12.15 -2.99 13.15
C THR A 110 12.51 -1.92 12.11
N ALA A 111 13.31 -2.28 11.11
CA ALA A 111 13.74 -1.35 10.06
C ALA A 111 12.56 -0.87 9.19
N MET A 112 11.59 -1.75 8.91
CA MET A 112 10.40 -1.41 8.15
C MET A 112 9.49 -0.46 8.94
N ILE A 113 9.28 -0.70 10.23
CA ILE A 113 8.54 0.21 11.13
C ILE A 113 9.23 1.57 11.23
N ASP A 114 10.56 1.59 11.36
CA ASP A 114 11.34 2.82 11.39
C ASP A 114 11.23 3.59 10.06
N ALA A 115 11.19 2.90 8.93
CA ALA A 115 10.96 3.52 7.63
C ALA A 115 9.54 4.11 7.49
N MET A 116 8.50 3.44 8.00
CA MET A 116 7.13 4.01 8.03
C MET A 116 7.07 5.26 8.92
N THR A 117 7.56 5.13 10.16
CA THR A 117 7.51 6.23 11.12
C THR A 117 8.39 7.43 10.72
N PHE A 118 9.43 7.21 9.90
CA PHE A 118 10.24 8.27 9.31
C PHE A 118 9.38 9.28 8.53
N TRP A 119 8.47 8.82 7.67
CA TRP A 119 7.64 9.72 6.85
C TRP A 119 6.65 10.53 7.68
N ILE A 120 6.09 9.94 8.75
CA ILE A 120 5.25 10.68 9.69
C ILE A 120 6.06 11.80 10.37
N LYS A 121 7.26 11.49 10.88
CA LYS A 121 8.11 12.43 11.61
C LYS A 121 8.68 13.53 10.72
N GLU A 122 9.17 13.16 9.54
CA GLU A 122 9.90 14.08 8.67
C GLU A 122 8.99 14.91 7.76
N ALA A 123 7.92 14.31 7.22
CA ALA A 123 7.10 14.97 6.23
C ALA A 123 5.68 15.30 6.72
N ASP A 124 5.33 14.90 7.96
CA ASP A 124 4.00 15.10 8.57
C ASP A 124 2.85 14.56 7.69
N ILE A 125 3.12 13.45 6.98
CA ILE A 125 2.06 12.77 6.22
C ILE A 125 0.99 12.21 7.16
N ASP A 126 -0.20 11.93 6.61
CA ASP A 126 -1.37 11.56 7.39
C ASP A 126 -1.68 10.07 7.37
N GLY A 127 -0.78 9.24 6.87
CA GLY A 127 -0.97 7.79 6.88
C GLY A 127 -0.52 7.09 5.62
N PHE A 128 -1.07 5.88 5.40
CA PHE A 128 -0.61 4.97 4.35
C PHE A 128 -1.76 4.23 3.67
N ARG A 129 -1.59 3.98 2.39
CA ARG A 129 -2.19 2.86 1.69
C ARG A 129 -1.13 1.76 1.60
N CYS A 130 -1.39 0.61 2.19
CA CYS A 130 -0.44 -0.50 2.21
C CYS A 130 -0.74 -1.47 1.06
N ASP A 131 0.23 -1.58 0.16
CA ASP A 131 0.22 -2.44 -1.02
C ASP A 131 0.25 -3.91 -0.64
N TYR A 132 -0.57 -4.73 -1.31
CA TYR A 132 -0.63 -6.19 -1.13
C TYR A 132 -0.54 -6.61 0.35
N ALA A 133 -1.39 -6.02 1.19
CA ALA A 133 -1.30 -6.18 2.64
C ALA A 133 -1.55 -7.63 3.10
N ASP A 134 -2.34 -8.40 2.35
CA ASP A 134 -2.58 -9.84 2.61
C ASP A 134 -1.30 -10.69 2.52
N GLY A 135 -0.27 -10.22 1.81
CA GLY A 135 1.02 -10.90 1.67
C GLY A 135 1.99 -10.68 2.83
N VAL A 136 1.65 -9.80 3.77
CA VAL A 136 2.51 -9.42 4.90
C VAL A 136 1.88 -9.90 6.21
N PRO A 137 2.66 -10.48 7.17
CA PRO A 137 2.08 -11.04 8.40
C PRO A 137 1.26 -10.05 9.21
N ALA A 138 0.10 -10.48 9.70
CA ALA A 138 -0.82 -9.66 10.46
C ALA A 138 -0.21 -9.11 11.77
N ASP A 139 0.60 -9.91 12.45
CA ASP A 139 1.30 -9.50 13.67
C ASP A 139 2.33 -8.38 13.40
N PHE A 140 2.99 -8.38 12.23
CA PHE A 140 3.81 -7.26 11.81
C PHE A 140 2.97 -6.00 11.59
N TRP A 141 1.83 -6.12 10.87
CA TRP A 141 0.95 -4.97 10.66
C TRP A 141 0.49 -4.36 11.98
N LYS A 142 0.13 -5.20 12.96
CA LYS A 142 -0.27 -4.70 14.26
C LYS A 142 0.82 -3.83 14.89
N ASP A 143 2.05 -4.32 14.96
CA ASP A 143 3.18 -3.57 15.55
C ASP A 143 3.48 -2.28 14.76
N ALA A 144 3.44 -2.34 13.44
CA ALA A 144 3.72 -1.21 12.56
C ALA A 144 2.64 -0.11 12.70
N LEU A 145 1.37 -0.50 12.69
CA LEU A 145 0.27 0.46 12.77
C LEU A 145 0.14 1.04 14.18
N ASP A 146 0.40 0.26 15.23
CA ASP A 146 0.49 0.78 16.60
C ASP A 146 1.58 1.86 16.71
N ALA A 147 2.75 1.64 16.08
CA ALA A 147 3.83 2.65 16.05
C ALA A 147 3.45 3.91 15.27
N VAL A 148 2.73 3.78 14.15
CA VAL A 148 2.22 4.93 13.38
C VAL A 148 1.18 5.69 14.18
N LEU A 149 0.19 5.00 14.77
CA LEU A 149 -0.90 5.60 15.54
C LEU A 149 -0.41 6.26 16.83
N ALA A 150 0.69 5.78 17.43
CA ALA A 150 1.34 6.42 18.56
C ALA A 150 1.93 7.80 18.20
N LEU A 151 2.31 8.02 16.94
CA LEU A 151 2.81 9.30 16.44
C LEU A 151 1.70 10.20 15.90
N LYS A 152 0.69 9.61 15.25
CA LYS A 152 -0.43 10.31 14.61
C LYS A 152 -1.71 9.51 14.81
N SER A 153 -2.43 9.79 15.88
CA SER A 153 -3.59 9.01 16.33
C SER A 153 -4.79 9.05 15.36
N ASP A 154 -4.82 10.02 14.45
CA ASP A 154 -5.84 10.19 13.40
C ASP A 154 -5.31 9.80 12.01
N ALA A 155 -4.24 9.00 11.94
CA ALA A 155 -3.69 8.53 10.67
C ALA A 155 -4.73 7.74 9.86
N VAL A 156 -4.72 7.95 8.55
CA VAL A 156 -5.55 7.21 7.59
C VAL A 156 -4.81 5.96 7.16
N LEU A 157 -5.37 4.78 7.44
CA LEU A 157 -4.73 3.48 7.21
C LEU A 157 -5.63 2.61 6.33
N LEU A 158 -5.25 2.49 5.07
CA LEU A 158 -5.93 1.71 4.05
C LEU A 158 -5.08 0.49 3.66
N ALA A 159 -5.65 -0.71 3.74
CA ALA A 159 -5.01 -1.92 3.23
C ALA A 159 -5.54 -2.28 1.83
N GLU A 160 -4.65 -2.49 0.89
CA GLU A 160 -4.98 -3.28 -0.29
C GLU A 160 -4.98 -4.75 0.11
N GLY A 161 -6.15 -5.23 0.46
CA GLY A 161 -6.36 -6.59 0.96
C GLY A 161 -7.83 -6.93 1.07
N SER A 162 -8.11 -8.19 1.33
CA SER A 162 -9.45 -8.75 1.46
C SER A 162 -9.73 -9.32 2.84
N GLU A 163 -8.68 -9.74 3.55
CA GLU A 163 -8.77 -10.45 4.81
C GLU A 163 -9.20 -9.52 5.96
N LEU A 164 -10.27 -9.91 6.66
CA LEU A 164 -10.80 -9.11 7.78
C LEU A 164 -9.81 -8.97 8.94
N GLU A 165 -8.87 -9.91 9.09
CA GLU A 165 -7.81 -9.86 10.10
C GLU A 165 -6.97 -8.57 10.02
N LEU A 166 -6.80 -7.99 8.82
CA LEU A 166 -6.12 -6.71 8.66
C LEU A 166 -6.80 -5.57 9.42
N LEU A 167 -8.13 -5.60 9.54
CA LEU A 167 -8.86 -4.61 10.33
C LEU A 167 -8.59 -4.73 11.83
N ASP A 168 -8.36 -5.95 12.30
CA ASP A 168 -8.00 -6.22 13.72
C ASP A 168 -6.56 -5.75 14.02
N CYS A 169 -5.71 -5.66 13.00
CA CYS A 169 -4.34 -5.12 13.12
C CYS A 169 -4.29 -3.58 13.26
N GLY A 170 -5.39 -2.87 12.99
CA GLY A 170 -5.44 -1.40 13.08
C GLY A 170 -5.82 -0.68 11.78
N PHE A 171 -5.87 -1.36 10.63
CA PHE A 171 -6.40 -0.75 9.43
C PHE A 171 -7.86 -0.32 9.62
N GLN A 172 -8.23 0.80 9.03
CA GLN A 172 -9.61 1.31 9.08
C GLN A 172 -10.40 0.87 7.85
N MET A 173 -9.72 0.64 6.73
CA MET A 173 -10.35 0.37 5.44
C MET A 173 -9.66 -0.77 4.70
N LEU A 174 -10.48 -1.57 4.00
CA LEU A 174 -10.06 -2.53 2.97
C LEU A 174 -10.65 -2.14 1.61
N TYR A 175 -10.13 -2.71 0.54
CA TYR A 175 -10.71 -2.51 -0.80
C TYR A 175 -12.06 -3.20 -0.96
N GLY A 176 -12.99 -2.54 -1.65
CA GLY A 176 -14.30 -3.08 -2.04
C GLY A 176 -14.25 -3.73 -3.42
N TRP A 177 -13.51 -4.83 -3.57
CA TRP A 177 -13.28 -5.51 -4.85
C TRP A 177 -14.54 -6.09 -5.48
N ASP A 178 -15.42 -6.71 -4.66
CA ASP A 178 -16.66 -7.31 -5.16
C ASP A 178 -17.61 -6.23 -5.69
N PHE A 179 -17.73 -5.13 -4.95
CA PHE A 179 -18.53 -3.99 -5.39
C PHE A 179 -17.99 -3.39 -6.69
N GLN A 180 -16.68 -3.16 -6.79
CA GLN A 180 -16.05 -2.63 -8.00
C GLN A 180 -16.28 -3.54 -9.21
N SER A 181 -16.10 -4.84 -9.07
CA SER A 181 -16.31 -5.83 -10.14
C SER A 181 -17.76 -5.84 -10.62
N LYS A 182 -18.74 -5.81 -9.70
CA LYS A 182 -20.16 -5.75 -10.03
C LYS A 182 -20.53 -4.40 -10.64
N LEU A 183 -19.95 -3.30 -10.16
CA LEU A 183 -20.15 -1.97 -10.72
C LEU A 183 -19.74 -1.94 -12.20
N ALA A 184 -18.55 -2.44 -12.54
CA ALA A 184 -18.09 -2.56 -13.93
C ALA A 184 -19.01 -3.44 -14.77
N SER A 185 -19.55 -4.52 -14.20
CA SER A 185 -20.49 -5.42 -14.89
C SER A 185 -21.86 -4.77 -15.13
N VAL A 186 -22.35 -3.97 -14.20
CA VAL A 186 -23.59 -3.17 -14.36
C VAL A 186 -23.42 -2.13 -15.47
N PHE A 187 -22.33 -1.35 -15.45
CA PHE A 187 -22.11 -0.31 -16.47
C PHE A 187 -21.89 -0.89 -17.86
N SER A 188 -21.35 -2.10 -17.97
CA SER A 188 -21.23 -2.80 -19.27
C SER A 188 -22.52 -3.53 -19.71
N GLY A 189 -23.62 -3.39 -18.97
CA GLY A 189 -24.90 -4.04 -19.29
C GLY A 189 -24.95 -5.55 -19.06
N ARG A 190 -23.93 -6.12 -18.40
CA ARG A 190 -23.84 -7.57 -18.13
C ARG A 190 -24.55 -7.99 -16.85
N MET A 191 -24.93 -7.05 -16.00
CA MET A 191 -25.50 -7.33 -14.69
C MET A 191 -26.57 -6.29 -14.31
N ASP A 192 -27.62 -6.75 -13.61
CA ASP A 192 -28.64 -5.86 -13.06
C ASP A 192 -28.09 -5.04 -11.88
N VAL A 193 -28.53 -3.79 -11.76
CA VAL A 193 -28.09 -2.84 -10.71
C VAL A 193 -28.36 -3.33 -9.29
N SER A 194 -29.37 -4.18 -9.09
CA SER A 194 -29.69 -4.78 -7.78
C SER A 194 -28.52 -5.58 -7.20
N ARG A 195 -27.61 -6.09 -8.04
CA ARG A 195 -26.43 -6.84 -7.60
C ARG A 195 -25.42 -6.00 -6.82
N LEU A 196 -25.49 -4.67 -6.90
CA LEU A 196 -24.68 -3.79 -6.07
C LEU A 196 -25.09 -3.85 -4.60
N TYR A 197 -26.38 -4.09 -4.31
CA TYR A 197 -26.85 -4.33 -2.93
C TYR A 197 -26.27 -5.63 -2.37
N ASP A 198 -26.24 -6.70 -3.19
CA ASP A 198 -25.64 -7.97 -2.77
C ASP A 198 -24.15 -7.80 -2.47
N ALA A 199 -23.40 -7.08 -3.32
CA ALA A 199 -21.99 -6.78 -3.10
C ALA A 199 -21.78 -5.98 -1.81
N HIS A 200 -22.58 -4.93 -1.61
CA HIS A 200 -22.50 -4.13 -0.41
C HIS A 200 -22.74 -4.98 0.85
N ALA A 201 -23.83 -5.75 0.86
CA ALA A 201 -24.18 -6.60 2.00
C ALA A 201 -23.09 -7.64 2.31
N ASN A 202 -22.49 -8.24 1.27
CA ASN A 202 -21.43 -9.24 1.42
C ASN A 202 -20.14 -8.62 1.98
N GLU A 203 -19.72 -7.47 1.46
CA GLU A 203 -18.48 -6.81 1.88
C GLU A 203 -18.55 -6.22 3.29
N TYR A 204 -19.76 -5.86 3.76
CA TYR A 204 -19.95 -5.35 5.13
C TYR A 204 -20.32 -6.45 6.13
N LYS A 205 -20.53 -7.68 5.66
CA LYS A 205 -20.79 -8.81 6.55
C LYS A 205 -19.57 -9.09 7.43
N GLY A 206 -19.76 -8.94 8.74
CA GLY A 206 -18.69 -9.17 9.73
C GLY A 206 -17.74 -8.00 9.93
N LEU A 207 -17.94 -6.87 9.24
CA LEU A 207 -17.18 -5.65 9.56
C LEU A 207 -17.55 -5.13 10.95
N ALA A 208 -16.53 -4.80 11.73
CA ALA A 208 -16.72 -4.10 13.00
C ALA A 208 -17.19 -2.65 12.77
N GLU A 209 -17.86 -2.06 13.75
CA GLU A 209 -18.28 -0.67 13.71
C GLU A 209 -17.08 0.28 13.50
N GLY A 210 -17.25 1.25 12.61
CA GLY A 210 -16.20 2.21 12.25
C GLY A 210 -15.16 1.70 11.26
N LYS A 211 -15.29 0.46 10.77
CA LYS A 211 -14.47 -0.07 9.67
C LYS A 211 -15.21 0.09 8.33
N GLU A 212 -14.46 0.32 7.25
CA GLU A 212 -15.02 0.69 5.97
C GLU A 212 -14.44 -0.13 4.80
N ARG A 213 -15.14 -0.07 3.65
CA ARG A 213 -14.65 -0.56 2.36
C ARG A 213 -14.43 0.63 1.42
N LEU A 214 -13.22 0.78 0.91
CA LEU A 214 -12.93 1.77 -0.13
C LEU A 214 -13.77 1.46 -1.38
N ARG A 215 -14.61 2.41 -1.78
CA ARG A 215 -15.39 2.35 -3.02
C ARG A 215 -14.65 3.06 -4.13
N PHE A 216 -14.51 2.39 -5.26
CA PHE A 216 -13.85 2.95 -6.45
C PHE A 216 -14.46 2.38 -7.72
N SER A 217 -14.40 3.15 -8.79
CA SER A 217 -14.82 2.72 -10.13
C SER A 217 -13.63 2.15 -10.92
N THR A 218 -12.48 2.78 -10.76
CA THR A 218 -11.19 2.40 -11.36
C THR A 218 -10.06 2.77 -10.40
N ASN A 219 -8.88 2.21 -10.63
CA ASN A 219 -7.63 2.56 -9.96
C ASN A 219 -6.47 2.46 -10.96
N HIS A 220 -5.24 2.69 -10.51
CA HIS A 220 -4.05 2.64 -11.36
C HIS A 220 -3.83 1.27 -12.02
N ASP A 221 -4.11 0.15 -11.33
CA ASP A 221 -3.97 -1.20 -11.89
C ASP A 221 -4.98 -1.47 -13.01
N LYS A 222 -6.23 -1.07 -12.80
CA LYS A 222 -7.29 -1.19 -13.81
C LYS A 222 -7.03 -0.30 -15.02
N ALA A 223 -6.53 0.91 -14.80
CA ALA A 223 -6.20 1.82 -15.88
C ALA A 223 -5.03 1.35 -16.74
N MET A 224 -4.07 0.59 -16.17
CA MET A 224 -2.93 0.05 -16.90
C MET A 224 -3.25 -1.25 -17.65
N ASN A 225 -4.09 -2.10 -17.10
CA ASN A 225 -4.29 -3.47 -17.56
C ASN A 225 -5.63 -3.70 -18.27
N GLU A 226 -6.61 -2.83 -18.07
CA GLU A 226 -7.95 -2.97 -18.62
C GLU A 226 -8.45 -1.62 -19.13
N SER A 227 -9.03 -1.59 -20.34
CA SER A 227 -9.87 -0.46 -20.74
C SER A 227 -11.06 -0.40 -19.77
N SER A 228 -11.04 0.55 -18.85
CA SER A 228 -12.14 0.72 -17.90
C SER A 228 -13.43 1.05 -18.65
N PRO A 229 -14.54 0.32 -18.42
CA PRO A 229 -15.82 0.66 -19.04
C PRO A 229 -16.43 1.97 -18.48
N ILE A 230 -15.76 2.64 -17.55
CA ILE A 230 -16.24 3.81 -16.84
C ILE A 230 -15.37 5.06 -17.17
N THR A 231 -14.51 5.01 -18.17
CA THR A 231 -13.79 6.19 -18.67
C THR A 231 -14.59 6.96 -19.71
#